data_2bbae4538ac03a9e6a99920cd2b64c8b
#
_entry.id   2bbae4538ac03a9e6a99920cd2b64c8b
#
_cell.length_a   1.000
_cell.length_b   1.000
_cell.length_c   1.000
_cell.angle_alpha   90.00
_cell.angle_beta   90.00
_cell.angle_gamma   90.00
#
_symmetry.space_group_name_H-M   'P 1'
#
loop_
_entity.id
_entity.type
_entity.pdbx_description
1 polymer ?
#
loop_
_entity_poly.entity_id
_entity_poly.type
_entity_poly.pdbx_seq_one_letter_code
_entity_poly.pdbx_strand_id
1 'polypeptide(L)'
;MTTIAPPAKVNGRWPQLSLLGGAMLVDNTEASLVSSLFPVIRQSLGMSLSALGVLTAASKIVGVFTGPFWVWAARRWSRKGVLVLATGLWGVWGIAAGFSQNFEQLLIFYTILAAGYAAAHPIITEIIGDLFDSSARGRAVGLLYGTIALVGSVLGPIKGQLSNVDDGWRWGLWGVGAFNVLLGLAIWVWFRDPGTGAAERQLADLDVATREAHAKLTWAKAVALVRIPSFAILLVSRLLSGHLLVGTFGVVFLVDVYGFSTAVASVVLLPFGVGYFLGNLVGGFLGDVAERRSPRHGLVAVLQGAQFAFAIVAFLGTQFDYGDIAVFGLFFALMGAAQGVNPGINRPIVMAITPPELRGAAFAIYISIFEAIGWAVFSLGAGFLGDQLGLKTVFLWVLVVLMLVNGAVLSLLYRCYARDVDRVQHELDARRAAALHGQVTDQGIG
;
A
#
# COMPACT_ATOMS: atom_id res chain seq x y z
N MET A 1 -11.76 30.10 33.27
CA MET A 1 -11.74 28.69 32.78
C MET A 1 -13.01 28.46 31.96
N THR A 2 -12.97 28.72 30.69
CA THR A 2 -14.08 28.43 29.77
C THR A 2 -14.12 26.91 29.55
N THR A 3 -15.14 26.26 30.04
CA THR A 3 -15.44 24.84 29.79
C THR A 3 -15.67 24.62 28.30
N ILE A 4 -14.66 24.11 27.61
CA ILE A 4 -14.74 23.75 26.19
C ILE A 4 -15.67 22.53 26.07
N ALA A 5 -16.81 22.69 25.40
CA ALA A 5 -17.78 21.62 25.17
C ALA A 5 -17.14 20.39 24.47
N PRO A 6 -17.54 19.15 24.82
CA PRO A 6 -17.01 17.97 24.17
C PRO A 6 -17.31 17.95 22.67
N PRO A 7 -16.46 17.36 21.77
CA PRO A 7 -16.70 17.34 20.33
C PRO A 7 -18.05 16.70 20.05
N ALA A 8 -18.74 17.24 19.09
CA ALA A 8 -19.91 16.56 18.54
C ALA A 8 -19.46 15.20 18.00
N LYS A 9 -19.82 14.11 18.69
CA LYS A 9 -19.60 12.76 18.18
C LYS A 9 -20.39 12.65 16.88
N VAL A 10 -19.70 12.47 15.76
CA VAL A 10 -20.37 12.17 14.49
C VAL A 10 -21.10 10.84 14.68
N ASN A 11 -22.44 10.92 14.81
CA ASN A 11 -23.26 9.73 14.98
C ASN A 11 -23.11 8.82 13.74
N GLY A 12 -22.85 7.54 13.98
CA GLY A 12 -22.72 6.56 12.89
C GLY A 12 -21.32 6.49 12.25
N ARG A 13 -20.25 6.99 12.89
CA ARG A 13 -18.87 6.93 12.34
C ARG A 13 -18.38 5.52 12.00
N TRP A 14 -18.72 4.51 12.81
CA TRP A 14 -18.34 3.13 12.55
C TRP A 14 -19.07 2.50 11.35
N PRO A 15 -20.40 2.60 11.20
CA PRO A 15 -21.09 2.21 9.96
C PRO A 15 -20.54 2.91 8.72
N GLN A 16 -20.18 4.20 8.79
CA GLN A 16 -19.55 4.92 7.68
C GLN A 16 -18.18 4.30 7.33
N LEU A 17 -17.36 4.02 8.35
CA LEU A 17 -16.05 3.36 8.16
C LEU A 17 -16.23 1.96 7.55
N SER A 18 -17.21 1.17 7.99
CA SER A 18 -17.48 -0.16 7.45
C SER A 18 -17.89 -0.10 5.98
N LEU A 19 -18.72 0.86 5.59
CA LEU A 19 -19.14 1.05 4.21
C LEU A 19 -17.95 1.42 3.30
N LEU A 20 -17.13 2.38 3.73
CA LEU A 20 -15.94 2.80 2.99
C LEU A 20 -14.86 1.69 2.97
N GLY A 21 -14.72 0.95 4.06
CA GLY A 21 -13.82 -0.20 4.15
C GLY A 21 -14.24 -1.34 3.23
N GLY A 22 -15.55 -1.58 3.12
CA GLY A 22 -16.12 -2.52 2.15
C GLY A 22 -15.77 -2.14 0.72
N ALA A 23 -15.89 -0.87 0.35
CA ALA A 23 -15.50 -0.38 -0.97
C ALA A 23 -14.01 -0.59 -1.25
N MET A 24 -13.13 -0.22 -0.33
CA MET A 24 -11.69 -0.48 -0.48
C MET A 24 -11.35 -1.97 -0.59
N LEU A 25 -12.07 -2.83 0.14
CA LEU A 25 -11.88 -4.28 0.08
C LEU A 25 -12.26 -4.83 -1.29
N VAL A 26 -13.38 -4.35 -1.87
CA VAL A 26 -13.82 -4.79 -3.20
C VAL A 26 -12.86 -4.30 -4.28
N ASP A 27 -12.40 -3.05 -4.22
CA ASP A 27 -11.38 -2.53 -5.13
C ASP A 27 -10.08 -3.36 -5.08
N ASN A 28 -9.62 -3.72 -3.87
CA ASN A 28 -8.45 -4.59 -3.69
C ASN A 28 -8.68 -6.01 -4.23
N THR A 29 -9.91 -6.54 -4.07
CA THR A 29 -10.29 -7.86 -4.58
C THR A 29 -10.28 -7.86 -6.10
N GLU A 30 -10.85 -6.84 -6.73
CA GLU A 30 -10.88 -6.66 -8.18
C GLU A 30 -9.47 -6.50 -8.76
N ALA A 31 -8.64 -5.65 -8.14
CA ALA A 31 -7.27 -5.43 -8.55
C ALA A 31 -6.40 -6.70 -8.50
N SER A 32 -6.67 -7.60 -7.56
CA SER A 32 -5.91 -8.85 -7.40
C SER A 32 -6.51 -10.06 -8.12
N LEU A 33 -7.72 -9.94 -8.69
CA LEU A 33 -8.41 -11.06 -9.31
C LEU A 33 -7.66 -11.55 -10.56
N VAL A 34 -7.21 -10.62 -11.40
CA VAL A 34 -6.47 -10.94 -12.63
C VAL A 34 -5.17 -11.68 -12.31
N SER A 35 -4.38 -11.24 -11.33
CA SER A 35 -3.14 -11.93 -10.94
C SER A 35 -3.41 -13.30 -10.30
N SER A 36 -4.48 -13.43 -9.50
CA SER A 36 -4.85 -14.70 -8.86
C SER A 36 -5.33 -15.76 -9.87
N LEU A 37 -6.04 -15.34 -10.92
CA LEU A 37 -6.59 -16.25 -11.95
C LEU A 37 -5.79 -16.20 -13.25
N PHE A 38 -4.63 -15.55 -13.28
CA PHE A 38 -3.85 -15.38 -14.50
C PHE A 38 -3.50 -16.69 -15.22
N PRO A 39 -3.17 -17.81 -14.55
CA PRO A 39 -2.93 -19.06 -15.25
C PRO A 39 -4.10 -19.49 -16.15
N VAL A 40 -5.34 -19.33 -15.65
CA VAL A 40 -6.56 -19.69 -16.41
C VAL A 40 -6.86 -18.64 -17.49
N ILE A 41 -6.70 -17.34 -17.18
CA ILE A 41 -6.88 -16.25 -18.15
C ILE A 41 -5.88 -16.38 -19.29
N ARG A 42 -4.61 -16.65 -18.95
CA ARG A 42 -3.53 -16.89 -19.92
C ARG A 42 -3.86 -18.01 -20.89
N GLN A 43 -4.36 -19.12 -20.37
CA GLN A 43 -4.76 -20.25 -21.19
C GLN A 43 -5.97 -19.93 -22.07
N SER A 44 -6.98 -19.24 -21.51
CA SER A 44 -8.20 -18.87 -22.23
C SER A 44 -7.95 -17.87 -23.37
N LEU A 45 -7.04 -16.91 -23.18
CA LEU A 45 -6.76 -15.84 -24.14
C LEU A 45 -5.44 -16.03 -24.93
N GLY A 46 -4.74 -17.15 -24.74
CA GLY A 46 -3.48 -17.46 -25.45
C GLY A 46 -2.34 -16.47 -25.14
N MET A 47 -2.21 -16.03 -23.88
CA MET A 47 -1.25 -14.98 -23.48
C MET A 47 0.06 -15.57 -22.95
N SER A 48 1.14 -14.77 -23.02
CA SER A 48 2.44 -15.05 -22.39
C SER A 48 2.50 -14.56 -20.92
N LEU A 49 3.57 -14.87 -20.19
CA LEU A 49 3.82 -14.33 -18.85
C LEU A 49 4.03 -12.81 -18.88
N SER A 50 4.65 -12.30 -19.95
CA SER A 50 4.83 -10.86 -20.15
C SER A 50 3.51 -10.08 -20.14
N ALA A 51 2.40 -10.69 -20.56
CA ALA A 51 1.07 -10.06 -20.48
C ALA A 51 0.68 -9.70 -19.05
N LEU A 52 0.93 -10.56 -18.06
CA LEU A 52 0.69 -10.23 -16.64
C LEU A 52 1.56 -9.06 -16.18
N GLY A 53 2.82 -9.07 -16.61
CA GLY A 53 3.75 -7.97 -16.33
C GLY A 53 3.23 -6.64 -16.87
N VAL A 54 2.79 -6.62 -18.13
CA VAL A 54 2.23 -5.41 -18.77
C VAL A 54 0.93 -4.94 -18.11
N LEU A 55 -0.01 -5.86 -17.85
CA LEU A 55 -1.26 -5.53 -17.14
C LEU A 55 -1.00 -4.88 -15.79
N THR A 56 -0.11 -5.48 -14.99
CA THR A 56 0.24 -4.97 -13.66
C THR A 56 0.96 -3.63 -13.76
N ALA A 57 1.93 -3.49 -14.64
CA ALA A 57 2.67 -2.25 -14.82
C ALA A 57 1.74 -1.10 -15.29
N ALA A 58 0.88 -1.36 -16.28
CA ALA A 58 -0.08 -0.38 -16.77
C ALA A 58 -1.01 0.09 -15.65
N SER A 59 -1.52 -0.83 -14.82
CA SER A 59 -2.39 -0.49 -13.70
C SER A 59 -1.68 0.37 -12.64
N LYS A 60 -0.40 0.08 -12.33
CA LYS A 60 0.38 0.85 -11.35
C LYS A 60 0.75 2.23 -11.89
N ILE A 61 1.18 2.31 -13.14
CA ILE A 61 1.58 3.57 -13.77
C ILE A 61 0.36 4.50 -13.89
N VAL A 62 -0.78 4.01 -14.37
CA VAL A 62 -1.98 4.83 -14.47
C VAL A 62 -2.43 5.36 -13.10
N GLY A 63 -2.33 4.54 -12.05
CA GLY A 63 -2.67 4.93 -10.68
C GLY A 63 -1.83 6.11 -10.16
N VAL A 64 -0.55 6.20 -10.54
CA VAL A 64 0.32 7.33 -10.17
C VAL A 64 -0.22 8.67 -10.68
N PHE A 65 -0.80 8.69 -11.87
CA PHE A 65 -1.35 9.92 -12.47
C PHE A 65 -2.79 10.18 -12.06
N THR A 66 -3.61 9.14 -11.98
CA THR A 66 -5.05 9.28 -11.69
C THR A 66 -5.34 9.50 -10.21
N GLY A 67 -4.50 9.02 -9.30
CA GLY A 67 -4.65 9.28 -7.86
C GLY A 67 -4.72 10.78 -7.51
N PRO A 68 -3.71 11.59 -7.89
CA PRO A 68 -3.73 13.04 -7.71
C PRO A 68 -4.92 13.73 -8.40
N PHE A 69 -5.30 13.26 -9.59
CA PHE A 69 -6.47 13.77 -10.30
C PHE A 69 -7.76 13.57 -9.49
N TRP A 70 -7.98 12.36 -8.93
CA TRP A 70 -9.16 12.08 -8.12
C TRP A 70 -9.21 12.89 -6.83
N VAL A 71 -8.06 13.09 -6.17
CA VAL A 71 -7.97 13.96 -4.99
C VAL A 71 -8.33 15.41 -5.34
N TRP A 72 -7.83 15.93 -6.47
CA TRP A 72 -8.21 17.24 -6.97
C TRP A 72 -9.71 17.32 -7.29
N ALA A 73 -10.26 16.31 -7.98
CA ALA A 73 -11.67 16.23 -8.32
C ALA A 73 -12.57 16.18 -7.07
N ALA A 74 -12.16 15.41 -6.06
CA ALA A 74 -12.86 15.30 -4.79
C ALA A 74 -12.96 16.65 -4.05
N ARG A 75 -11.90 17.45 -4.09
CA ARG A 75 -11.87 18.81 -3.51
C ARG A 75 -12.67 19.81 -4.32
N ARG A 76 -12.70 19.66 -5.66
CA ARG A 76 -13.39 20.61 -6.56
C ARG A 76 -14.90 20.35 -6.64
N TRP A 77 -15.32 19.09 -6.55
CA TRP A 77 -16.71 18.68 -6.72
C TRP A 77 -17.29 18.15 -5.40
N SER A 78 -16.99 16.89 -5.06
CA SER A 78 -17.47 16.22 -3.85
C SER A 78 -16.68 14.94 -3.61
N ARG A 79 -16.20 14.73 -2.39
CA ARG A 79 -15.55 13.46 -1.99
C ARG A 79 -16.52 12.28 -2.17
N LYS A 80 -17.78 12.45 -1.74
CA LYS A 80 -18.82 11.45 -1.93
C LYS A 80 -19.06 11.15 -3.40
N GLY A 81 -19.23 12.19 -4.23
CA GLY A 81 -19.46 12.02 -5.67
C GLY A 81 -18.32 11.30 -6.39
N VAL A 82 -17.08 11.63 -6.04
CA VAL A 82 -15.90 10.96 -6.61
C VAL A 82 -15.82 9.50 -6.16
N LEU A 83 -16.10 9.17 -4.89
CA LEU A 83 -16.14 7.78 -4.43
C LEU A 83 -17.24 6.98 -5.13
N VAL A 84 -18.45 7.54 -5.27
CA VAL A 84 -19.55 6.88 -6.03
C VAL A 84 -19.13 6.60 -7.46
N LEU A 85 -18.50 7.54 -8.13
CA LEU A 85 -18.06 7.37 -9.52
C LEU A 85 -16.88 6.41 -9.63
N ALA A 86 -15.76 6.72 -8.96
CA ALA A 86 -14.47 6.09 -9.18
C ALA A 86 -14.31 4.73 -8.49
N THR A 87 -14.93 4.53 -7.32
CA THR A 87 -14.89 3.28 -6.56
C THR A 87 -16.15 2.44 -6.79
N GLY A 88 -17.27 3.07 -7.18
CA GLY A 88 -18.54 2.38 -7.40
C GLY A 88 -18.84 2.16 -8.87
N LEU A 89 -19.40 3.16 -9.54
CA LEU A 89 -19.87 3.03 -10.93
C LEU A 89 -18.75 2.62 -11.90
N TRP A 90 -17.48 2.86 -11.54
CA TRP A 90 -16.32 2.43 -12.31
C TRP A 90 -16.18 0.90 -12.42
N GLY A 91 -16.84 0.13 -11.54
CA GLY A 91 -16.93 -1.33 -11.62
C GLY A 91 -17.50 -1.86 -12.93
N VAL A 92 -18.18 -1.01 -13.74
CA VAL A 92 -18.60 -1.37 -15.11
C VAL A 92 -17.42 -1.75 -16.01
N TRP A 93 -16.23 -1.21 -15.76
CA TRP A 93 -15.01 -1.56 -16.50
C TRP A 93 -14.48 -2.93 -16.09
N GLY A 94 -14.69 -3.37 -14.83
CA GLY A 94 -14.45 -4.75 -14.41
C GLY A 94 -15.37 -5.73 -15.12
N ILE A 95 -16.66 -5.37 -15.26
CA ILE A 95 -17.63 -6.14 -16.05
C ILE A 95 -17.19 -6.21 -17.51
N ALA A 96 -16.79 -5.07 -18.11
CA ALA A 96 -16.28 -5.01 -19.47
C ALA A 96 -15.02 -5.87 -19.67
N ALA A 97 -14.11 -5.87 -18.69
CA ALA A 97 -12.91 -6.72 -18.71
C ALA A 97 -13.25 -8.22 -18.75
N GLY A 98 -14.37 -8.64 -18.12
CA GLY A 98 -14.88 -10.01 -18.18
C GLY A 98 -15.36 -10.43 -19.57
N PHE A 99 -15.67 -9.50 -20.47
CA PHE A 99 -16.06 -9.78 -21.87
C PHE A 99 -14.87 -9.81 -22.85
N SER A 100 -13.65 -9.58 -22.37
CA SER A 100 -12.46 -9.55 -23.22
C SER A 100 -12.25 -10.87 -23.94
N GLN A 101 -11.92 -10.78 -25.24
CA GLN A 101 -11.66 -11.92 -26.13
C GLN A 101 -10.16 -12.04 -26.47
N ASN A 102 -9.36 -11.04 -26.15
CA ASN A 102 -7.93 -10.99 -26.41
C ASN A 102 -7.22 -10.11 -25.37
N PHE A 103 -5.89 -10.15 -25.40
CA PHE A 103 -5.04 -9.38 -24.49
C PHE A 103 -5.28 -7.87 -24.56
N GLU A 104 -5.44 -7.32 -25.75
CA GLU A 104 -5.57 -5.88 -25.96
C GLU A 104 -6.84 -5.33 -25.30
N GLN A 105 -7.97 -6.01 -25.47
CA GLN A 105 -9.22 -5.64 -24.81
C GLN A 105 -9.09 -5.72 -23.30
N LEU A 106 -8.51 -6.80 -22.78
CA LEU A 106 -8.28 -6.95 -21.34
C LEU A 106 -7.37 -5.85 -20.81
N LEU A 107 -6.29 -5.51 -21.51
CA LEU A 107 -5.36 -4.44 -21.13
C LEU A 107 -6.05 -3.08 -21.06
N ILE A 108 -6.85 -2.74 -22.07
CA ILE A 108 -7.58 -1.47 -22.12
C ILE A 108 -8.57 -1.38 -20.95
N PHE A 109 -9.46 -2.36 -20.83
CA PHE A 109 -10.50 -2.33 -19.79
C PHE A 109 -9.90 -2.39 -18.38
N TYR A 110 -8.89 -3.22 -18.17
CA TYR A 110 -8.22 -3.34 -16.87
C TYR A 110 -7.42 -2.08 -16.51
N THR A 111 -6.81 -1.38 -17.49
CA THR A 111 -6.11 -0.12 -17.25
C THR A 111 -7.08 1.00 -16.91
N ILE A 112 -8.23 1.08 -17.60
CA ILE A 112 -9.28 2.04 -17.25
C ILE A 112 -9.84 1.73 -15.85
N LEU A 113 -10.10 0.47 -15.56
CA LEU A 113 -10.54 0.03 -14.23
C LEU A 113 -9.55 0.48 -13.13
N ALA A 114 -8.25 0.26 -13.37
CA ALA A 114 -7.18 0.67 -12.44
C ALA A 114 -7.15 2.19 -12.19
N ALA A 115 -7.52 2.99 -13.17
CA ALA A 115 -7.63 4.44 -12.99
C ALA A 115 -8.66 4.83 -11.93
N GLY A 116 -9.73 4.05 -11.77
CA GLY A 116 -10.80 4.34 -10.81
C GLY A 116 -10.39 4.05 -9.37
N TYR A 117 -9.93 2.84 -9.08
CA TYR A 117 -9.63 2.50 -7.68
C TYR A 117 -8.40 3.20 -7.09
N ALA A 118 -7.65 3.95 -7.87
CA ALA A 118 -6.64 4.87 -7.36
C ALA A 118 -7.24 6.00 -6.49
N ALA A 119 -8.56 6.25 -6.59
CA ALA A 119 -9.28 7.26 -5.81
C ALA A 119 -9.50 6.85 -4.35
N ALA A 120 -9.77 5.58 -4.08
CA ALA A 120 -10.26 5.11 -2.79
C ALA A 120 -9.30 5.41 -1.63
N HIS A 121 -8.06 4.99 -1.74
CA HIS A 121 -7.07 5.10 -0.66
C HIS A 121 -6.88 6.53 -0.13
N PRO A 122 -6.55 7.54 -0.94
CA PRO A 122 -6.30 8.89 -0.44
C PRO A 122 -7.58 9.55 0.10
N ILE A 123 -8.71 9.40 -0.59
CA ILE A 123 -9.97 10.06 -0.20
C ILE A 123 -10.54 9.44 1.06
N ILE A 124 -10.56 8.11 1.18
CA ILE A 124 -11.06 7.43 2.38
C ILE A 124 -10.17 7.71 3.59
N THR A 125 -8.84 7.78 3.40
CA THR A 125 -7.92 8.14 4.49
C THR A 125 -8.16 9.57 4.98
N GLU A 126 -8.44 10.51 4.08
CA GLU A 126 -8.83 11.88 4.44
C GLU A 126 -10.14 11.89 5.23
N ILE A 127 -11.17 11.18 4.75
CA ILE A 127 -12.48 11.08 5.44
C ILE A 127 -12.34 10.46 6.84
N ILE A 128 -11.48 9.47 7.04
CA ILE A 128 -11.22 8.89 8.37
C ILE A 128 -10.65 9.95 9.31
N GLY A 129 -9.79 10.82 8.80
CA GLY A 129 -9.28 11.99 9.54
C GLY A 129 -10.39 12.90 10.06
N ASP A 130 -11.47 13.03 9.29
CA ASP A 130 -12.63 13.87 9.63
C ASP A 130 -13.71 13.14 10.45
N LEU A 131 -13.79 11.81 10.38
CA LEU A 131 -14.74 11.00 11.16
C LEU A 131 -14.27 10.74 12.60
N PHE A 132 -12.97 10.66 12.81
CA PHE A 132 -12.38 10.24 14.08
C PHE A 132 -11.42 11.29 14.65
N ASP A 133 -11.59 11.59 15.92
CA ASP A 133 -10.65 12.42 16.68
C ASP A 133 -9.26 11.74 16.77
N SER A 134 -8.23 12.50 17.14
CA SER A 134 -6.84 12.03 17.21
C SER A 134 -6.65 10.78 18.09
N SER A 135 -7.46 10.61 19.13
CA SER A 135 -7.38 9.48 20.07
C SER A 135 -7.94 8.16 19.48
N ALA A 136 -8.90 8.24 18.55
CA ALA A 136 -9.57 7.10 17.94
C ALA A 136 -9.10 6.82 16.50
N ARG A 137 -8.48 7.82 15.85
CA ARG A 137 -8.04 7.75 14.43
C ARG A 137 -7.09 6.57 14.18
N GLY A 138 -6.10 6.36 15.06
CA GLY A 138 -5.14 5.26 14.93
C GLY A 138 -5.83 3.90 14.95
N ARG A 139 -6.81 3.70 15.84
CA ARG A 139 -7.61 2.47 15.89
C ARG A 139 -8.47 2.28 14.66
N ALA A 140 -9.10 3.35 14.16
CA ALA A 140 -9.93 3.28 12.95
C ALA A 140 -9.11 2.89 11.71
N VAL A 141 -7.93 3.51 11.52
CA VAL A 141 -7.00 3.19 10.44
C VAL A 141 -6.48 1.75 10.56
N GLY A 142 -6.04 1.36 11.77
CA GLY A 142 -5.54 0.01 12.03
C GLY A 142 -6.60 -1.06 11.77
N LEU A 143 -7.83 -0.84 12.23
CA LEU A 143 -8.95 -1.76 12.00
C LEU A 143 -9.28 -1.86 10.50
N LEU A 144 -9.35 -0.73 9.79
CA LEU A 144 -9.65 -0.69 8.36
C LEU A 144 -8.62 -1.51 7.57
N TYR A 145 -7.35 -1.13 7.64
CA TYR A 145 -6.30 -1.77 6.85
C TYR A 145 -6.03 -3.21 7.31
N GLY A 146 -6.13 -3.48 8.61
CA GLY A 146 -6.03 -4.83 9.16
C GLY A 146 -7.15 -5.74 8.64
N THR A 147 -8.39 -5.26 8.61
CA THR A 147 -9.54 -6.00 8.05
C THR A 147 -9.36 -6.24 6.56
N ILE A 148 -8.95 -5.23 5.79
CA ILE A 148 -8.71 -5.37 4.35
C ILE A 148 -7.63 -6.43 4.09
N ALA A 149 -6.52 -6.41 4.83
CA ALA A 149 -5.45 -7.37 4.66
C ALA A 149 -5.90 -8.81 5.02
N LEU A 150 -6.59 -8.97 6.14
CA LEU A 150 -7.08 -10.28 6.60
C LEU A 150 -8.12 -10.86 5.64
N VAL A 151 -9.15 -10.08 5.32
CA VAL A 151 -10.23 -10.54 4.41
C VAL A 151 -9.69 -10.75 3.00
N GLY A 152 -8.80 -9.87 2.51
CA GLY A 152 -8.13 -10.03 1.23
C GLY A 152 -7.34 -11.33 1.13
N SER A 153 -6.67 -11.73 2.22
CA SER A 153 -5.95 -13.02 2.28
C SER A 153 -6.89 -14.21 2.21
N VAL A 154 -8.02 -14.17 2.94
CA VAL A 154 -9.04 -15.24 2.92
C VAL A 154 -9.75 -15.31 1.57
N LEU A 155 -9.99 -14.17 0.92
CA LEU A 155 -10.60 -14.14 -0.42
C LEU A 155 -9.68 -14.72 -1.51
N GLY A 156 -8.37 -14.79 -1.29
CA GLY A 156 -7.42 -15.38 -2.22
C GLY A 156 -7.80 -16.81 -2.64
N PRO A 157 -7.89 -17.77 -1.70
CA PRO A 157 -8.35 -19.13 -2.00
C PRO A 157 -9.76 -19.20 -2.62
N ILE A 158 -10.69 -18.34 -2.18
CA ILE A 158 -12.06 -18.30 -2.74
C ILE A 158 -12.01 -17.90 -4.23
N LYS A 159 -11.23 -16.88 -4.57
CA LYS A 159 -11.00 -16.49 -5.98
C LYS A 159 -10.37 -17.64 -6.76
N GLY A 160 -9.38 -18.33 -6.17
CA GLY A 160 -8.72 -19.47 -6.78
C GLY A 160 -9.66 -20.60 -7.18
N GLN A 161 -10.75 -20.84 -6.43
CA GLN A 161 -11.76 -21.86 -6.78
C GLN A 161 -12.50 -21.54 -8.08
N LEU A 162 -12.54 -20.29 -8.50
CA LEU A 162 -13.13 -19.94 -9.81
C LEU A 162 -12.37 -20.57 -10.98
N SER A 163 -11.11 -21.00 -10.77
CA SER A 163 -10.35 -21.73 -11.80
C SER A 163 -10.92 -23.12 -12.11
N ASN A 164 -11.76 -23.68 -11.22
CA ASN A 164 -12.41 -24.98 -11.41
C ASN A 164 -13.75 -24.86 -12.16
N VAL A 165 -14.14 -23.66 -12.53
CA VAL A 165 -15.41 -23.37 -13.26
C VAL A 165 -15.07 -22.91 -14.67
N ASP A 166 -15.80 -23.39 -15.65
CA ASP A 166 -15.66 -22.95 -17.04
C ASP A 166 -15.88 -21.44 -17.13
N ASP A 167 -14.94 -20.73 -17.77
CA ASP A 167 -14.93 -19.26 -17.81
C ASP A 167 -15.02 -18.56 -16.41
N GLY A 168 -14.62 -19.26 -15.35
CA GLY A 168 -14.77 -18.77 -13.96
C GLY A 168 -14.09 -17.41 -13.70
N TRP A 169 -13.02 -17.09 -14.42
CA TRP A 169 -12.40 -15.77 -14.32
C TRP A 169 -13.31 -14.64 -14.82
N ARG A 170 -14.16 -14.91 -15.82
CA ARG A 170 -15.17 -13.95 -16.31
C ARG A 170 -16.26 -13.73 -15.27
N TRP A 171 -16.75 -14.82 -14.70
CA TRP A 171 -17.72 -14.75 -13.58
C TRP A 171 -17.16 -13.98 -12.39
N GLY A 172 -15.86 -14.14 -12.10
CA GLY A 172 -15.18 -13.37 -11.07
C GLY A 172 -15.19 -11.86 -11.34
N LEU A 173 -14.82 -11.45 -12.56
CA LEU A 173 -14.81 -10.04 -12.96
C LEU A 173 -16.22 -9.45 -13.00
N TRP A 174 -17.20 -10.17 -13.57
CA TRP A 174 -18.59 -9.72 -13.58
C TRP A 174 -19.16 -9.59 -12.16
N GLY A 175 -18.93 -10.58 -11.31
CA GLY A 175 -19.44 -10.60 -9.95
C GLY A 175 -18.84 -9.47 -9.09
N VAL A 176 -17.53 -9.30 -9.12
CA VAL A 176 -16.86 -8.25 -8.33
C VAL A 176 -17.18 -6.86 -8.88
N GLY A 177 -17.21 -6.68 -10.22
CA GLY A 177 -17.59 -5.42 -10.85
C GLY A 177 -19.03 -5.03 -10.56
N ALA A 178 -19.99 -5.99 -10.64
CA ALA A 178 -21.38 -5.74 -10.27
C ALA A 178 -21.52 -5.39 -8.78
N PHE A 179 -20.80 -6.09 -7.90
CA PHE A 179 -20.81 -5.79 -6.47
C PHE A 179 -20.19 -4.41 -6.17
N ASN A 180 -19.19 -3.99 -6.93
CA ASN A 180 -18.59 -2.66 -6.83
C ASN A 180 -19.63 -1.58 -7.21
N VAL A 181 -20.39 -1.77 -8.29
CA VAL A 181 -21.49 -0.88 -8.67
C VAL A 181 -22.54 -0.78 -7.56
N LEU A 182 -22.95 -1.91 -6.96
CA LEU A 182 -23.90 -1.93 -5.84
C LEU A 182 -23.37 -1.18 -4.62
N LEU A 183 -22.08 -1.33 -4.31
CA LEU A 183 -21.42 -0.57 -3.24
C LEU A 183 -21.37 0.93 -3.55
N GLY A 184 -21.14 1.32 -4.79
CA GLY A 184 -21.24 2.71 -5.22
C GLY A 184 -22.63 3.30 -4.96
N LEU A 185 -23.68 2.57 -5.29
CA LEU A 185 -25.06 2.94 -4.98
C LEU A 185 -25.28 3.01 -3.47
N ALA A 186 -24.74 2.08 -2.71
CA ALA A 186 -24.80 2.10 -1.25
C ALA A 186 -24.10 3.34 -0.66
N ILE A 187 -22.93 3.71 -1.18
CA ILE A 187 -22.25 4.96 -0.81
C ILE A 187 -23.12 6.16 -1.16
N TRP A 188 -23.72 6.17 -2.33
CA TRP A 188 -24.60 7.26 -2.74
C TRP A 188 -25.80 7.45 -1.81
N VAL A 189 -26.42 6.36 -1.34
CA VAL A 189 -27.60 6.42 -0.47
C VAL A 189 -27.20 6.68 0.99
N TRP A 190 -26.26 5.90 1.53
CA TRP A 190 -26.02 5.84 2.99
C TRP A 190 -24.80 6.63 3.45
N PHE A 191 -23.81 6.88 2.59
CA PHE A 191 -22.65 7.65 3.03
C PHE A 191 -23.00 9.13 3.21
N ARG A 192 -22.63 9.66 4.39
CA ARG A 192 -22.74 11.07 4.71
C ARG A 192 -21.35 11.64 4.95
N ASP A 193 -20.92 12.54 4.07
CA ASP A 193 -19.62 13.21 4.21
C ASP A 193 -19.65 14.11 5.45
N PRO A 194 -18.75 13.90 6.43
CA PRO A 194 -18.70 14.71 7.66
C PRO A 194 -18.24 16.16 7.40
N GLY A 195 -17.69 16.44 6.23
CA GLY A 195 -17.02 17.71 5.93
C GLY A 195 -15.57 17.74 6.40
N THR A 196 -14.73 18.53 5.70
CA THR A 196 -13.30 18.63 5.99
C THR A 196 -13.05 19.30 7.34
N GLY A 197 -12.25 18.65 8.21
CA GLY A 197 -11.89 19.18 9.54
C GLY A 197 -12.94 18.97 10.63
N ALA A 198 -14.00 18.17 10.38
CA ALA A 198 -15.10 17.97 11.34
C ALA A 198 -14.67 17.40 12.70
N ALA A 199 -13.55 16.64 12.74
CA ALA A 199 -13.03 16.05 13.97
C ALA A 199 -11.92 16.90 14.66
N GLU A 200 -11.45 17.99 14.03
CA GLU A 200 -10.32 18.79 14.53
C GLU A 200 -10.79 20.12 15.13
N ARG A 201 -10.87 20.19 16.47
CA ARG A 201 -11.28 21.38 17.21
C ARG A 201 -10.33 22.57 17.09
N GLN A 202 -9.02 22.30 17.07
CA GLN A 202 -7.98 23.33 17.01
C GLN A 202 -7.91 24.02 15.64
N LEU A 203 -8.58 23.47 14.66
CA LEU A 203 -8.59 23.97 13.29
C LEU A 203 -9.87 24.71 12.92
N ALA A 204 -10.88 24.72 13.80
CA ALA A 204 -12.13 25.46 13.57
C ALA A 204 -11.88 26.98 13.44
N ASP A 205 -10.87 27.50 14.15
CA ASP A 205 -10.56 28.93 14.24
C ASP A 205 -9.46 29.40 13.26
N LEU A 206 -8.82 28.49 12.47
CA LEU A 206 -7.81 28.87 11.50
C LEU A 206 -8.37 28.88 10.08
N ASP A 207 -8.04 29.93 9.32
CA ASP A 207 -8.42 30.07 7.92
C ASP A 207 -7.89 28.90 7.07
N VAL A 208 -8.78 28.32 6.25
CA VAL A 208 -8.50 27.17 5.36
C VAL A 208 -7.32 27.47 4.42
N ALA A 209 -7.19 28.71 3.97
CA ALA A 209 -6.10 29.14 3.09
C ALA A 209 -4.71 29.04 3.75
N THR A 210 -4.60 29.35 5.04
CA THR A 210 -3.36 29.25 5.81
C THR A 210 -2.93 27.78 6.00
N ARG A 211 -3.88 26.86 6.16
CA ARG A 211 -3.64 25.42 6.28
C ARG A 211 -3.14 24.81 4.98
N GLU A 212 -3.79 25.17 3.87
CA GLU A 212 -3.44 24.66 2.54
C GLU A 212 -2.08 25.17 2.05
N ALA A 213 -1.69 26.40 2.40
CA ALA A 213 -0.41 26.99 2.01
C ALA A 213 0.79 26.22 2.58
N HIS A 214 0.71 25.72 3.82
CA HIS A 214 1.77 24.96 4.47
C HIS A 214 1.84 23.49 3.99
N ALA A 215 0.71 22.92 3.56
CA ALA A 215 0.62 21.54 3.08
C ALA A 215 0.96 21.37 1.59
N LYS A 216 1.11 22.47 0.82
CA LYS A 216 1.42 22.37 -0.61
C LYS A 216 2.82 21.79 -0.83
N LEU A 217 2.85 20.60 -1.46
CA LEU A 217 4.08 20.02 -1.99
C LEU A 217 4.50 20.83 -3.22
N THR A 218 5.59 21.56 -3.10
CA THR A 218 6.25 22.22 -4.24
C THR A 218 7.40 21.35 -4.75
N TRP A 219 7.76 21.49 -6.03
CA TRP A 219 8.90 20.77 -6.60
C TRP A 219 10.19 20.98 -5.79
N ALA A 220 10.43 22.19 -5.30
CA ALA A 220 11.58 22.49 -4.44
C ALA A 220 11.58 21.70 -3.13
N LYS A 221 10.43 21.57 -2.48
CA LYS A 221 10.28 20.74 -1.26
C LYS A 221 10.47 19.25 -1.56
N ALA A 222 9.96 18.74 -2.68
CA ALA A 222 10.16 17.35 -3.10
C ALA A 222 11.64 17.05 -3.34
N VAL A 223 12.34 17.92 -4.05
CA VAL A 223 13.79 17.81 -4.28
C VAL A 223 14.58 17.89 -2.97
N ALA A 224 14.17 18.76 -2.04
CA ALA A 224 14.81 18.87 -0.73
C ALA A 224 14.70 17.55 0.08
N LEU A 225 13.54 16.87 0.02
CA LEU A 225 13.38 15.56 0.65
C LEU A 225 14.30 14.50 0.05
N VAL A 226 14.39 14.42 -1.26
CA VAL A 226 15.24 13.44 -1.95
C VAL A 226 16.74 13.68 -1.66
N ARG A 227 17.13 14.92 -1.32
CA ARG A 227 18.51 15.27 -0.92
C ARG A 227 18.86 14.83 0.51
N ILE A 228 17.91 14.40 1.33
CA ILE A 228 18.20 13.81 2.64
C ILE A 228 18.82 12.43 2.41
N PRO A 229 20.07 12.19 2.83
CA PRO A 229 20.77 10.94 2.51
C PRO A 229 20.01 9.68 2.95
N SER A 230 19.50 9.67 4.18
CA SER A 230 18.71 8.53 4.68
C SER A 230 17.42 8.32 3.88
N PHE A 231 16.75 9.39 3.44
CA PHE A 231 15.55 9.28 2.61
C PHE A 231 15.88 8.75 1.22
N ALA A 232 16.97 9.23 0.60
CA ALA A 232 17.43 8.72 -0.69
C ALA A 232 17.76 7.22 -0.64
N ILE A 233 18.43 6.75 0.42
CA ILE A 233 18.70 5.31 0.61
C ILE A 233 17.41 4.52 0.75
N LEU A 234 16.41 5.02 1.50
CA LEU A 234 15.11 4.38 1.61
C LEU A 234 14.36 4.33 0.28
N LEU A 235 14.46 5.37 -0.57
CA LEU A 235 13.89 5.35 -1.91
C LEU A 235 14.54 4.29 -2.79
N VAL A 236 15.87 4.18 -2.76
CA VAL A 236 16.60 3.11 -3.47
C VAL A 236 16.17 1.74 -2.94
N SER A 237 16.13 1.57 -1.61
CA SER A 237 15.65 0.33 -0.99
C SER A 237 14.22 -0.02 -1.44
N ARG A 238 13.36 0.99 -1.63
CA ARG A 238 11.99 0.78 -2.12
C ARG A 238 11.97 0.28 -3.57
N LEU A 239 12.83 0.82 -4.42
CA LEU A 239 13.01 0.33 -5.79
C LEU A 239 13.62 -1.08 -5.84
N LEU A 240 14.36 -1.50 -4.81
CA LEU A 240 14.94 -2.85 -4.71
C LEU A 240 13.99 -3.84 -3.99
N SER A 241 12.75 -3.45 -3.71
CA SER A 241 11.78 -4.26 -2.94
C SER A 241 11.14 -5.37 -3.77
N GLY A 242 11.95 -6.36 -4.15
CA GLY A 242 11.56 -7.51 -5.01
C GLY A 242 10.41 -8.35 -4.45
N HIS A 243 10.15 -8.32 -3.15
CA HIS A 243 9.05 -9.04 -2.51
C HIS A 243 7.65 -8.73 -3.10
N LEU A 244 7.49 -7.57 -3.74
CA LEU A 244 6.26 -7.18 -4.42
C LEU A 244 5.85 -8.20 -5.51
N LEU A 245 6.83 -8.93 -6.04
CA LEU A 245 6.60 -9.96 -7.05
C LEU A 245 5.73 -11.12 -6.55
N VAL A 246 5.80 -11.46 -5.27
CA VAL A 246 5.00 -12.54 -4.67
C VAL A 246 3.49 -12.30 -4.85
N GLY A 247 3.04 -11.07 -4.65
CA GLY A 247 1.63 -10.71 -4.80
C GLY A 247 1.11 -10.78 -6.24
N THR A 248 1.99 -10.62 -7.22
CA THR A 248 1.60 -10.61 -8.65
C THR A 248 1.81 -11.98 -9.29
N PHE A 249 2.98 -12.58 -9.09
CA PHE A 249 3.40 -13.81 -9.79
C PHE A 249 3.38 -15.07 -8.91
N GLY A 250 3.06 -14.97 -7.62
CA GLY A 250 3.13 -16.11 -6.70
C GLY A 250 2.24 -17.29 -7.10
N VAL A 251 1.00 -17.04 -7.55
CA VAL A 251 0.11 -18.11 -8.04
C VAL A 251 0.69 -18.72 -9.30
N VAL A 252 1.07 -17.88 -10.27
CA VAL A 252 1.64 -18.35 -11.56
C VAL A 252 2.93 -19.14 -11.33
N PHE A 253 3.77 -18.68 -10.39
CA PHE A 253 5.00 -19.39 -10.02
C PHE A 253 4.71 -20.81 -9.50
N LEU A 254 3.77 -20.96 -8.58
CA LEU A 254 3.40 -22.28 -8.04
C LEU A 254 2.79 -23.19 -9.10
N VAL A 255 2.03 -22.64 -10.03
CA VAL A 255 1.43 -23.40 -11.14
C VAL A 255 2.50 -23.82 -12.16
N ASP A 256 3.31 -22.89 -12.65
CA ASP A 256 4.25 -23.14 -13.74
C ASP A 256 5.49 -23.93 -13.29
N VAL A 257 5.96 -23.73 -12.05
CA VAL A 257 7.21 -24.35 -11.55
C VAL A 257 6.95 -25.68 -10.83
N TYR A 258 5.88 -25.73 -10.02
CA TYR A 258 5.59 -26.89 -9.17
C TYR A 258 4.34 -27.68 -9.62
N GLY A 259 3.66 -27.25 -10.68
CA GLY A 259 2.53 -27.99 -11.25
C GLY A 259 1.26 -27.97 -10.39
N PHE A 260 1.13 -27.05 -9.44
CA PHE A 260 -0.07 -26.93 -8.65
C PHE A 260 -1.25 -26.43 -9.49
N SER A 261 -2.47 -26.87 -9.18
CA SER A 261 -3.65 -26.20 -9.74
C SER A 261 -3.74 -24.76 -9.22
N THR A 262 -4.36 -23.87 -9.99
CA THR A 262 -4.56 -22.45 -9.58
C THR A 262 -5.29 -22.36 -8.24
N ALA A 263 -6.26 -23.23 -8.00
CA ALA A 263 -6.99 -23.31 -6.73
C ALA A 263 -6.05 -23.66 -5.57
N VAL A 264 -5.20 -24.69 -5.70
CA VAL A 264 -4.23 -25.09 -4.68
C VAL A 264 -3.17 -24.00 -4.48
N ALA A 265 -2.61 -23.43 -5.54
CA ALA A 265 -1.64 -22.36 -5.48
C ALA A 265 -2.16 -21.15 -4.70
N SER A 266 -3.43 -20.81 -4.87
CA SER A 266 -4.09 -19.71 -4.12
C SER A 266 -4.24 -20.03 -2.62
N VAL A 267 -4.44 -21.30 -2.26
CA VAL A 267 -4.45 -21.75 -0.85
C VAL A 267 -3.04 -21.68 -0.24
N VAL A 268 -2.03 -22.11 -0.98
CA VAL A 268 -0.61 -22.06 -0.54
C VAL A 268 -0.14 -20.63 -0.29
N LEU A 269 -0.69 -19.65 -1.00
CA LEU A 269 -0.35 -18.24 -0.79
C LEU A 269 -1.09 -17.56 0.36
N LEU A 270 -2.20 -18.11 0.87
CA LEU A 270 -2.93 -17.53 2.01
C LEU A 270 -2.03 -17.30 3.23
N PRO A 271 -1.18 -18.25 3.65
CA PRO A 271 -0.27 -18.07 4.77
C PRO A 271 0.68 -16.88 4.63
N PHE A 272 1.04 -16.45 3.40
CA PHE A 272 1.82 -15.24 3.19
C PHE A 272 1.12 -13.99 3.75
N GLY A 273 -0.17 -13.83 3.47
CA GLY A 273 -0.94 -12.69 3.99
C GLY A 273 -1.11 -12.73 5.51
N VAL A 274 -1.34 -13.92 6.09
CA VAL A 274 -1.40 -14.10 7.54
C VAL A 274 -0.04 -13.79 8.18
N GLY A 275 1.03 -14.30 7.61
CA GLY A 275 2.40 -13.99 8.03
C GLY A 275 2.69 -12.50 7.98
N TYR A 276 2.32 -11.83 6.88
CA TYR A 276 2.49 -10.38 6.74
C TYR A 276 1.75 -9.60 7.84
N PHE A 277 0.52 -9.98 8.15
CA PHE A 277 -0.25 -9.37 9.23
C PHE A 277 0.45 -9.55 10.59
N LEU A 278 0.87 -10.78 10.93
CA LEU A 278 1.59 -11.06 12.16
C LEU A 278 2.95 -10.34 12.21
N GLY A 279 3.66 -10.32 11.10
CA GLY A 279 4.92 -9.58 10.96
C GLY A 279 4.77 -8.08 11.19
N ASN A 280 3.65 -7.49 10.77
CA ASN A 280 3.37 -6.07 10.99
C ASN A 280 3.15 -5.76 12.48
N LEU A 281 2.44 -6.63 13.21
CA LEU A 281 2.27 -6.50 14.65
C LEU A 281 3.60 -6.64 15.39
N VAL A 282 4.36 -7.68 15.05
CA VAL A 282 5.67 -7.97 15.65
C VAL A 282 6.68 -6.87 15.28
N GLY A 283 6.62 -6.35 14.07
CA GLY A 283 7.52 -5.30 13.58
C GLY A 283 7.45 -4.01 14.40
N GLY A 284 6.25 -3.56 14.75
CA GLY A 284 6.06 -2.43 15.65
C GLY A 284 6.71 -2.66 17.02
N PHE A 285 6.45 -3.82 17.64
CA PHE A 285 7.05 -4.18 18.91
C PHE A 285 8.59 -4.31 18.85
N LEU A 286 9.10 -4.97 17.82
CA LEU A 286 10.56 -5.09 17.60
C LEU A 286 11.19 -3.71 17.38
N GLY A 287 10.52 -2.81 16.68
CA GLY A 287 10.96 -1.43 16.50
C GLY A 287 11.12 -0.70 17.83
N ASP A 288 10.10 -0.72 18.68
CA ASP A 288 10.12 -0.09 19.99
C ASP A 288 11.25 -0.65 20.89
N VAL A 289 11.44 -1.97 20.91
CA VAL A 289 12.50 -2.63 21.68
C VAL A 289 13.87 -2.26 21.14
N ALA A 290 14.03 -2.28 19.82
CA ALA A 290 15.29 -1.96 19.15
C ALA A 290 15.70 -0.48 19.34
N GLU A 291 14.74 0.43 19.24
CA GLU A 291 14.95 1.87 19.45
C GLU A 291 15.35 2.16 20.90
N ARG A 292 14.72 1.51 21.90
CA ARG A 292 15.11 1.65 23.31
C ARG A 292 16.50 1.13 23.59
N ARG A 293 16.93 0.00 22.95
CA ARG A 293 18.27 -0.57 23.12
C ARG A 293 19.36 0.19 22.39
N SER A 294 19.04 0.70 21.20
CA SER A 294 20.00 1.43 20.35
C SER A 294 19.27 2.49 19.53
N PRO A 295 19.05 3.70 20.08
CA PRO A 295 18.30 4.78 19.41
C PRO A 295 18.87 5.17 18.04
N ARG A 296 20.17 4.99 17.81
CA ARG A 296 20.84 5.36 16.56
C ARG A 296 20.82 4.27 15.49
N HIS A 297 20.75 3.00 15.88
CA HIS A 297 20.97 1.87 14.96
C HIS A 297 19.89 0.79 15.02
N GLY A 298 19.08 0.75 16.08
CA GLY A 298 18.14 -0.33 16.34
C GLY A 298 17.13 -0.53 15.23
N LEU A 299 16.45 0.53 14.80
CA LEU A 299 15.48 0.47 13.71
C LEU A 299 16.11 0.02 12.39
N VAL A 300 17.32 0.52 12.09
CA VAL A 300 18.07 0.14 10.88
C VAL A 300 18.44 -1.34 10.90
N ALA A 301 18.89 -1.85 12.06
CA ALA A 301 19.25 -3.26 12.21
C ALA A 301 18.07 -4.20 12.02
N VAL A 302 16.89 -3.86 12.57
CA VAL A 302 15.66 -4.65 12.39
C VAL A 302 15.21 -4.62 10.94
N LEU A 303 15.23 -3.44 10.28
CA LEU A 303 14.87 -3.30 8.87
C LEU A 303 15.77 -4.15 7.97
N GLN A 304 17.09 -4.07 8.18
CA GLN A 304 18.08 -4.83 7.44
C GLN A 304 17.94 -6.34 7.68
N GLY A 305 17.80 -6.75 8.95
CA GLY A 305 17.61 -8.14 9.34
C GLY A 305 16.37 -8.76 8.68
N ALA A 306 15.26 -8.00 8.58
CA ALA A 306 14.05 -8.44 7.90
C ALA A 306 14.27 -8.71 6.40
N GLN A 307 15.11 -7.89 5.70
CA GLN A 307 15.45 -8.16 4.29
C GLN A 307 16.26 -9.44 4.13
N PHE A 308 17.26 -9.65 4.98
CA PHE A 308 18.07 -10.87 4.93
C PHE A 308 17.27 -12.11 5.29
N ALA A 309 16.42 -12.02 6.33
CA ALA A 309 15.51 -13.11 6.70
C ALA A 309 14.57 -13.46 5.54
N PHE A 310 13.97 -12.44 4.90
CA PHE A 310 13.14 -12.65 3.72
C PHE A 310 13.91 -13.38 2.61
N ALA A 311 15.12 -12.91 2.27
CA ALA A 311 15.92 -13.51 1.19
C ALA A 311 16.27 -14.98 1.46
N ILE A 312 16.67 -15.32 2.70
CA ILE A 312 16.98 -16.69 3.10
C ILE A 312 15.73 -17.58 3.00
N VAL A 313 14.61 -17.12 3.55
CA VAL A 313 13.35 -17.88 3.53
C VAL A 313 12.83 -18.01 2.09
N ALA A 314 12.96 -16.96 1.27
CA ALA A 314 12.60 -17.00 -0.14
C ALA A 314 13.45 -18.01 -0.94
N PHE A 315 14.77 -18.07 -0.67
CA PHE A 315 15.64 -19.07 -1.28
C PHE A 315 15.14 -20.49 -0.95
N LEU A 316 14.91 -20.78 0.33
CA LEU A 316 14.42 -22.07 0.75
C LEU A 316 13.02 -22.38 0.18
N GLY A 317 12.09 -21.42 0.24
CA GLY A 317 10.71 -21.62 -0.17
C GLY A 317 10.44 -21.62 -1.66
N THR A 318 11.38 -21.16 -2.49
CA THR A 318 11.16 -21.04 -3.95
C THR A 318 12.14 -21.81 -4.81
N GLN A 319 13.24 -22.32 -4.26
CA GLN A 319 14.26 -23.00 -5.06
C GLN A 319 14.24 -24.53 -4.92
N PHE A 320 13.53 -25.06 -3.92
CA PHE A 320 13.44 -26.48 -3.66
C PHE A 320 12.00 -26.97 -3.82
N ASP A 321 11.85 -28.20 -4.32
CA ASP A 321 10.58 -28.90 -4.37
C ASP A 321 10.46 -29.81 -3.16
N TYR A 322 9.43 -29.57 -2.36
CA TYR A 322 9.18 -30.32 -1.13
C TYR A 322 8.09 -31.40 -1.32
N GLY A 323 7.36 -31.37 -2.42
CA GLY A 323 6.24 -32.28 -2.65
C GLY A 323 5.07 -32.14 -1.67
N ASP A 324 5.12 -31.18 -0.73
CA ASP A 324 4.14 -30.97 0.33
C ASP A 324 3.63 -29.51 0.38
N ILE A 325 2.32 -29.35 0.26
CA ILE A 325 1.62 -28.07 0.26
C ILE A 325 1.85 -27.30 1.57
N ALA A 326 1.88 -28.02 2.71
CA ALA A 326 2.03 -27.39 4.03
C ALA A 326 3.43 -26.77 4.18
N VAL A 327 4.46 -27.40 3.64
CA VAL A 327 5.84 -26.91 3.67
C VAL A 327 5.97 -25.64 2.84
N PHE A 328 5.39 -25.61 1.64
CA PHE A 328 5.32 -24.37 0.84
C PHE A 328 4.56 -23.27 1.58
N GLY A 329 3.39 -23.59 2.16
CA GLY A 329 2.60 -22.65 2.96
C GLY A 329 3.40 -22.07 4.14
N LEU A 330 4.20 -22.89 4.83
CA LEU A 330 5.07 -22.43 5.91
C LEU A 330 6.10 -21.41 5.42
N PHE A 331 6.80 -21.69 4.31
CA PHE A 331 7.78 -20.76 3.76
C PHE A 331 7.12 -19.44 3.30
N PHE A 332 5.95 -19.50 2.66
CA PHE A 332 5.21 -18.31 2.32
C PHE A 332 4.75 -17.51 3.54
N ALA A 333 4.33 -18.19 4.63
CA ALA A 333 4.02 -17.53 5.90
C ALA A 333 5.24 -16.79 6.48
N LEU A 334 6.41 -17.46 6.49
CA LEU A 334 7.65 -16.87 7.00
C LEU A 334 8.14 -15.70 6.11
N MET A 335 8.02 -15.81 4.78
CA MET A 335 8.28 -14.71 3.85
C MET A 335 7.35 -13.53 4.14
N GLY A 336 6.06 -13.79 4.31
CA GLY A 336 5.07 -12.80 4.69
C GLY A 336 5.43 -12.14 6.03
N ALA A 337 5.79 -12.91 7.04
CA ALA A 337 6.17 -12.39 8.35
C ALA A 337 7.41 -11.50 8.29
N ALA A 338 8.46 -11.93 7.60
CA ALA A 338 9.67 -11.11 7.42
C ALA A 338 9.35 -9.78 6.71
N GLN A 339 8.50 -9.83 5.69
CA GLN A 339 8.10 -8.64 4.95
C GLN A 339 7.16 -7.74 5.76
N GLY A 340 6.29 -8.31 6.57
CA GLY A 340 5.35 -7.59 7.43
C GLY A 340 6.03 -6.73 8.50
N VAL A 341 7.27 -7.04 8.88
CA VAL A 341 8.06 -6.21 9.81
C VAL A 341 8.32 -4.81 9.24
N ASN A 342 8.48 -4.68 7.92
CA ASN A 342 8.93 -3.44 7.28
C ASN A 342 8.05 -2.21 7.56
N PRO A 343 6.71 -2.23 7.44
CA PRO A 343 5.88 -1.04 7.67
C PRO A 343 6.02 -0.47 9.09
N GLY A 344 6.21 -1.35 10.09
CA GLY A 344 6.42 -0.95 11.49
C GLY A 344 7.75 -0.26 11.74
N ILE A 345 8.72 -0.39 10.85
CA ILE A 345 10.08 0.14 11.00
C ILE A 345 10.34 1.30 10.05
N ASN A 346 10.06 1.12 8.75
CA ASN A 346 10.42 2.13 7.76
C ASN A 346 9.63 3.43 7.91
N ARG A 347 8.35 3.36 8.36
CA ARG A 347 7.53 4.55 8.60
C ARG A 347 8.08 5.42 9.74
N PRO A 348 8.40 4.88 10.94
CA PRO A 348 9.11 5.62 11.98
C PRO A 348 10.42 6.24 11.48
N ILE A 349 11.25 5.52 10.71
CA ILE A 349 12.49 6.06 10.15
C ILE A 349 12.20 7.28 9.26
N VAL A 350 11.23 7.17 8.32
CA VAL A 350 10.84 8.31 7.46
C VAL A 350 10.35 9.50 8.28
N MET A 351 9.53 9.25 9.32
CA MET A 351 9.02 10.34 10.19
C MET A 351 10.11 11.02 11.00
N ALA A 352 11.13 10.28 11.43
CA ALA A 352 12.22 10.81 12.24
C ALA A 352 13.16 11.74 11.45
N ILE A 353 13.41 11.43 10.16
CA ILE A 353 14.32 12.19 9.29
C ILE A 353 13.61 13.31 8.49
N THR A 354 12.31 13.47 8.67
CA THR A 354 11.50 14.42 7.89
C THR A 354 10.80 15.42 8.80
N PRO A 355 10.90 16.74 8.54
CA PRO A 355 10.14 17.74 9.26
C PRO A 355 8.63 17.44 9.24
N PRO A 356 7.88 17.71 10.33
CA PRO A 356 6.48 17.31 10.46
C PRO A 356 5.58 17.74 9.29
N GLU A 357 5.77 18.95 8.78
CA GLU A 357 5.01 19.52 7.66
C GLU A 357 5.27 18.82 6.31
N LEU A 358 6.38 18.12 6.15
CA LEU A 358 6.76 17.41 4.93
C LEU A 358 6.52 15.91 4.99
N ARG A 359 6.10 15.35 6.13
CA ARG A 359 5.87 13.90 6.30
C ARG A 359 4.86 13.33 5.30
N GLY A 360 3.76 14.04 5.08
CA GLY A 360 2.76 13.64 4.06
C GLY A 360 3.36 13.55 2.66
N ALA A 361 4.17 14.54 2.29
CA ALA A 361 4.87 14.56 1.01
C ALA A 361 5.92 13.44 0.90
N ALA A 362 6.68 13.19 1.98
CA ALA A 362 7.65 12.10 2.01
C ALA A 362 6.98 10.73 1.82
N PHE A 363 5.85 10.49 2.48
CA PHE A 363 5.09 9.24 2.29
C PHE A 363 4.49 9.13 0.90
N ALA A 364 4.00 10.23 0.30
CA ALA A 364 3.51 10.22 -1.07
C ALA A 364 4.63 9.83 -2.07
N ILE A 365 5.83 10.39 -1.90
CA ILE A 365 6.99 10.03 -2.73
C ILE A 365 7.38 8.57 -2.48
N TYR A 366 7.56 8.17 -1.22
CA TYR A 366 8.07 6.86 -0.83
C TYR A 366 7.12 5.71 -1.20
N ILE A 367 5.83 5.84 -0.85
CA ILE A 367 4.83 4.77 -1.03
C ILE A 367 4.13 4.90 -2.39
N SER A 368 3.59 6.07 -2.74
CA SER A 368 2.75 6.17 -3.93
C SER A 368 3.53 6.19 -5.23
N ILE A 369 4.72 6.81 -5.24
CA ILE A 369 5.52 6.94 -6.48
C ILE A 369 6.53 5.80 -6.57
N PHE A 370 7.47 5.72 -5.63
CA PHE A 370 8.59 4.77 -5.72
C PHE A 370 8.16 3.31 -5.60
N GLU A 371 7.18 3.00 -4.76
CA GLU A 371 6.61 1.66 -4.69
C GLU A 371 5.90 1.27 -5.99
N ALA A 372 5.10 2.17 -6.57
CA ALA A 372 4.41 1.90 -7.82
C ALA A 372 5.39 1.69 -8.99
N ILE A 373 6.47 2.49 -9.06
CA ILE A 373 7.55 2.31 -10.03
C ILE A 373 8.23 0.95 -9.82
N GLY A 374 8.61 0.62 -8.58
CA GLY A 374 9.21 -0.67 -8.25
C GLY A 374 8.31 -1.83 -8.66
N TRP A 375 7.03 -1.75 -8.33
CA TRP A 375 6.06 -2.78 -8.71
C TRP A 375 5.93 -2.93 -10.22
N ALA A 376 5.86 -1.82 -10.98
CA ALA A 376 5.78 -1.84 -12.43
C ALA A 376 7.05 -2.46 -13.05
N VAL A 377 8.24 -2.04 -12.60
CA VAL A 377 9.52 -2.57 -13.08
C VAL A 377 9.66 -4.07 -12.81
N PHE A 378 9.35 -4.52 -11.59
CA PHE A 378 9.42 -5.95 -11.25
C PHE A 378 8.40 -6.77 -12.01
N SER A 379 7.18 -6.27 -12.20
CA SER A 379 6.16 -7.01 -12.94
C SER A 379 6.51 -7.13 -14.41
N LEU A 380 6.99 -6.06 -15.05
CA LEU A 380 7.49 -6.11 -16.43
C LEU A 380 8.69 -7.06 -16.55
N GLY A 381 9.69 -6.86 -15.68
CA GLY A 381 10.90 -7.69 -15.68
C GLY A 381 10.57 -9.16 -15.47
N ALA A 382 9.72 -9.49 -14.50
CA ALA A 382 9.32 -10.86 -14.23
C ALA A 382 8.52 -11.49 -15.37
N GLY A 383 7.66 -10.72 -16.05
CA GLY A 383 6.93 -11.19 -17.21
C GLY A 383 7.87 -11.56 -18.37
N PHE A 384 8.66 -10.57 -18.83
CA PHE A 384 9.55 -10.78 -19.98
C PHE A 384 10.70 -11.76 -19.71
N LEU A 385 11.34 -11.67 -18.53
CA LEU A 385 12.41 -12.62 -18.17
C LEU A 385 11.84 -14.00 -17.82
N GLY A 386 10.62 -14.05 -17.30
CA GLY A 386 9.91 -15.29 -17.03
C GLY A 386 9.63 -16.11 -18.29
N ASP A 387 9.26 -15.44 -19.39
CA ASP A 387 9.08 -16.09 -20.71
C ASP A 387 10.39 -16.68 -21.25
N GLN A 388 11.56 -16.10 -20.92
CA GLN A 388 12.87 -16.49 -21.43
C GLN A 388 13.64 -17.45 -20.52
N LEU A 389 13.67 -17.15 -19.21
CA LEU A 389 14.53 -17.83 -18.23
C LEU A 389 13.75 -18.74 -17.29
N GLY A 390 12.42 -18.68 -17.33
CA GLY A 390 11.52 -19.34 -16.39
C GLY A 390 11.39 -18.60 -15.03
N LEU A 391 10.23 -18.73 -14.41
CA LEU A 391 9.91 -18.03 -13.16
C LEU A 391 10.79 -18.45 -11.97
N LYS A 392 11.30 -19.69 -11.95
CA LYS A 392 12.20 -20.15 -10.87
C LYS A 392 13.48 -19.32 -10.83
N THR A 393 14.07 -19.05 -11.99
CA THR A 393 15.26 -18.19 -12.12
C THR A 393 14.95 -16.74 -11.77
N VAL A 394 13.81 -16.21 -12.23
CA VAL A 394 13.38 -14.84 -11.90
C VAL A 394 13.18 -14.66 -10.40
N PHE A 395 12.53 -15.62 -9.73
CA PHE A 395 12.34 -15.59 -8.27
C PHE A 395 13.67 -15.64 -7.52
N LEU A 396 14.65 -16.44 -7.99
CA LEU A 396 16.00 -16.44 -7.42
C LEU A 396 16.65 -15.05 -7.49
N TRP A 397 16.61 -14.41 -8.66
CA TRP A 397 17.25 -13.10 -8.80
C TRP A 397 16.50 -11.99 -8.05
N VAL A 398 15.18 -11.98 -8.11
CA VAL A 398 14.37 -10.87 -7.56
C VAL A 398 14.09 -11.04 -6.06
N LEU A 399 13.71 -12.26 -5.62
CA LEU A 399 13.36 -12.47 -4.20
C LEU A 399 14.56 -12.80 -3.32
N VAL A 400 15.67 -13.29 -3.90
CA VAL A 400 16.83 -13.67 -3.12
C VAL A 400 17.96 -12.67 -3.35
N VAL A 401 18.56 -12.67 -4.54
CA VAL A 401 19.76 -11.85 -4.79
C VAL A 401 19.47 -10.36 -4.60
N LEU A 402 18.40 -9.84 -5.20
CA LEU A 402 18.06 -8.43 -5.09
C LEU A 402 17.69 -8.03 -3.65
N MET A 403 17.04 -8.91 -2.88
CA MET A 403 16.72 -8.64 -1.48
C MET A 403 17.97 -8.68 -0.58
N LEU A 404 18.99 -9.51 -0.89
CA LEU A 404 20.29 -9.44 -0.25
C LEU A 404 20.99 -8.11 -0.56
N VAL A 405 20.96 -7.68 -1.83
CA VAL A 405 21.47 -6.36 -2.24
C VAL A 405 20.73 -5.24 -1.51
N ASN A 406 19.41 -5.33 -1.39
CA ASN A 406 18.59 -4.38 -0.65
C ASN A 406 19.04 -4.29 0.83
N GLY A 407 19.21 -5.44 1.49
CA GLY A 407 19.75 -5.51 2.85
C GLY A 407 21.16 -4.89 2.96
N ALA A 408 22.02 -5.11 1.96
CA ALA A 408 23.35 -4.49 1.90
C ALA A 408 23.26 -2.96 1.70
N VAL A 409 22.37 -2.47 0.83
CA VAL A 409 22.16 -1.01 0.63
C VAL A 409 21.68 -0.35 1.92
N LEU A 410 20.82 -0.99 2.68
CA LEU A 410 20.33 -0.47 3.97
C LEU A 410 21.47 -0.28 5.00
N SER A 411 22.61 -0.96 4.86
CA SER A 411 23.76 -0.72 5.73
C SER A 411 24.30 0.72 5.63
N LEU A 412 24.07 1.42 4.53
CA LEU A 412 24.45 2.81 4.37
C LEU A 412 23.71 3.73 5.35
N LEU A 413 22.52 3.34 5.83
CA LEU A 413 21.77 4.09 6.84
C LEU A 413 22.55 4.21 8.17
N TYR A 414 23.38 3.26 8.54
CA TYR A 414 24.20 3.35 9.76
C TYR A 414 25.11 4.58 9.76
N ARG A 415 25.46 5.10 8.57
CA ARG A 415 26.35 6.26 8.44
C ARG A 415 25.62 7.61 8.50
N CYS A 416 24.35 7.65 8.09
CA CYS A 416 23.66 8.93 7.90
C CYS A 416 22.38 9.07 8.75
N TYR A 417 21.72 8.00 9.16
CA TYR A 417 20.44 8.05 9.85
C TYR A 417 20.48 8.91 11.13
N ALA A 418 21.43 8.63 12.03
CA ALA A 418 21.55 9.39 13.28
C ALA A 418 21.75 10.88 13.03
N ARG A 419 22.63 11.25 12.08
CA ARG A 419 22.89 12.64 11.70
C ARG A 419 21.65 13.32 11.12
N ASP A 420 20.89 12.63 10.28
CA ASP A 420 19.68 13.19 9.67
C ASP A 420 18.55 13.37 10.68
N VAL A 421 18.44 12.47 11.68
CA VAL A 421 17.55 12.63 12.85
C VAL A 421 17.96 13.83 13.68
N ASP A 422 19.25 13.92 14.08
CA ASP A 422 19.78 15.03 14.89
C ASP A 422 19.52 16.38 14.19
N ARG A 423 19.69 16.46 12.86
CA ARG A 423 19.37 17.66 12.08
C ARG A 423 17.92 18.11 12.24
N VAL A 424 16.95 17.18 12.13
CA VAL A 424 15.51 17.51 12.28
C VAL A 424 15.22 17.95 13.71
N GLN A 425 15.82 17.29 14.72
CA GLN A 425 15.64 17.68 16.12
C GLN A 425 16.20 19.10 16.39
N HIS A 426 17.42 19.39 15.94
CA HIS A 426 17.99 20.73 16.06
C HIS A 426 17.15 21.81 15.38
N GLU A 427 16.59 21.51 14.20
CA GLU A 427 15.68 22.45 13.51
C GLU A 427 14.42 22.71 14.31
N LEU A 428 13.82 21.68 14.93
CA LEU A 428 12.63 21.81 15.77
C LEU A 428 12.93 22.59 17.06
N ASP A 429 14.08 22.33 17.70
CA ASP A 429 14.51 23.03 18.89
C ASP A 429 14.79 24.51 18.61
N ALA A 430 15.43 24.84 17.49
CA ALA A 430 15.65 26.21 17.05
C ALA A 430 14.33 26.96 16.81
N ARG A 431 13.35 26.32 16.15
CA ARG A 431 12.01 26.90 15.94
C ARG A 431 11.31 27.16 17.27
N ARG A 432 11.40 26.22 18.22
CA ARG A 432 10.84 26.39 19.57
C ARG A 432 11.48 27.55 20.33
N ALA A 433 12.80 27.65 20.29
CA ALA A 433 13.54 28.75 20.92
C ALA A 433 13.14 30.11 20.33
N ALA A 434 13.01 30.22 19.00
CA ALA A 434 12.59 31.44 18.33
C ALA A 434 11.16 31.84 18.72
N ALA A 435 10.22 30.88 18.82
CA ALA A 435 8.85 31.15 19.24
C ALA A 435 8.76 31.65 20.69
N LEU A 436 9.57 31.10 21.61
CA LEU A 436 9.61 31.55 23.01
C LEU A 436 10.22 32.95 23.15
N HIS A 437 11.24 33.28 22.37
CA HIS A 437 11.84 34.63 22.38
C HIS A 437 10.87 35.69 21.82
N GLY A 438 10.11 35.34 20.76
CA GLY A 438 9.06 36.21 20.20
C GLY A 438 7.92 36.55 21.19
N GLN A 439 7.53 35.58 22.03
CA GLN A 439 6.52 35.77 23.04
C GLN A 439 6.99 36.63 24.24
N VAL A 440 8.28 36.55 24.58
CA VAL A 440 8.88 37.35 25.65
C VAL A 440 9.01 38.83 25.26
N THR A 441 9.26 39.13 23.98
CA THR A 441 9.31 40.50 23.46
C THR A 441 7.94 41.14 23.36
N ASP A 442 6.88 40.38 23.10
CA ASP A 442 5.50 40.88 23.00
C ASP A 442 4.87 41.18 24.40
N GLN A 443 5.32 40.51 25.46
CA GLN A 443 4.86 40.73 26.85
C GLN A 443 5.65 41.82 27.57
N GLY A 444 6.73 42.33 26.99
CA GLY A 444 7.58 43.37 27.57
C GLY A 444 7.26 44.82 27.15
N ILE A 445 6.22 45.03 26.34
CA ILE A 445 5.78 46.34 25.84
C ILE A 445 4.29 46.59 26.22
N GLY A 446 3.88 46.16 27.39
CA GLY A 446 2.53 46.43 27.92
C GLY A 446 2.63 47.19 29.26
#